data_2e871335dfbc055569950353e2d38813
#
_entry.id   2e871335dfbc055569950353e2d38813
#
_cell.length_a   1.000
_cell.length_b   1.000
_cell.length_c   1.000
_cell.angle_alpha   90.00
_cell.angle_beta   90.00
_cell.angle_gamma   90.00
#
_symmetry.space_group_name_H-M   'P 1'
#
loop_
_entity.id
_entity.type
_entity.pdbx_description
1 polymer ?
#
loop_
_entity_poly.entity_id
_entity_poly.type
_entity_poly.pdbx_seq_one_letter_code
_entity_poly.pdbx_strand_id
1 'polypeptide(L)'
;MVFLAITTGGLREAIAVAERRELSIWCGADAISESEYEALEGPAISRFLYSLANEGPAVLAGAIGTIEEHHPGETVWVEHVPREP
;
A
#
# COMPACT_ATOMS: atom_id res chain seq x y z
N MET A 1 5.12 10.80 5.12
CA MET A 1 4.03 9.91 5.52
C MET A 1 3.78 8.88 4.42
N VAL A 2 3.63 7.63 4.82
CA VAL A 2 3.46 6.51 3.90
C VAL A 2 2.18 5.78 4.22
N PHE A 3 1.45 5.34 3.20
CA PHE A 3 0.24 4.52 3.37
C PHE A 3 0.43 3.17 2.71
N LEU A 4 0.20 2.10 3.44
CA LEU A 4 0.22 0.74 2.90
C LEU A 4 -1.21 0.27 2.66
N ALA A 5 -1.58 0.16 1.39
CA ALA A 5 -2.89 -0.32 0.97
C ALA A 5 -2.86 -1.83 0.77
N ILE A 6 -3.85 -2.51 1.30
CA ILE A 6 -3.99 -3.97 1.24
C ILE A 6 -5.00 -4.38 0.16
N THR A 7 -6.09 -3.62 0.03
CA THR A 7 -7.17 -3.91 -0.91
C THR A 7 -7.26 -2.87 -2.02
N THR A 8 -7.97 -3.21 -3.09
CA THR A 8 -8.25 -2.26 -4.17
C THR A 8 -8.99 -1.03 -3.63
N GLY A 9 -9.96 -1.24 -2.73
CA GLY A 9 -10.70 -0.13 -2.12
C GLY A 9 -9.81 0.79 -1.29
N GLY A 10 -8.93 0.21 -0.47
CA GLY A 10 -7.98 0.98 0.32
C GLY A 10 -7.00 1.76 -0.55
N LEU A 11 -6.55 1.16 -1.65
CA LEU A 11 -5.67 1.84 -2.60
C LEU A 11 -6.38 3.05 -3.23
N ARG A 12 -7.64 2.91 -3.63
CA ARG A 12 -8.41 4.04 -4.18
C ARG A 12 -8.55 5.17 -3.18
N GLU A 13 -8.82 4.85 -1.94
CA GLU A 13 -8.93 5.85 -0.88
C GLU A 13 -7.60 6.56 -0.64
N ALA A 14 -6.50 5.81 -0.62
CA ALA A 14 -5.17 6.39 -0.45
C ALA A 14 -4.81 7.33 -1.61
N ILE A 15 -5.13 6.96 -2.83
CA ILE A 15 -4.91 7.81 -4.01
C ILE A 15 -5.70 9.12 -3.88
N ALA A 16 -6.95 9.04 -3.45
CA ALA A 16 -7.78 10.23 -3.27
C ALA A 16 -7.21 11.18 -2.21
N VAL A 17 -6.65 10.64 -1.14
CA VAL A 17 -6.00 11.44 -0.10
C VAL A 17 -4.70 12.05 -0.64
N ALA A 18 -3.92 11.27 -1.39
CA ALA A 18 -2.65 11.72 -1.95
C ALA A 18 -2.79 12.86 -2.96
N GLU A 19 -3.94 13.01 -3.59
CA GLU A 19 -4.22 14.15 -4.48
C GLU A 19 -4.20 15.49 -3.74
N ARG A 20 -4.42 15.47 -2.44
CA ARG A 20 -4.52 16.66 -1.60
C ARG A 20 -3.34 16.85 -0.66
N ARG A 21 -2.55 15.81 -0.45
CA ARG A 21 -1.43 15.81 0.50
C ARG A 21 -0.29 14.99 -0.06
N GLU A 22 0.92 15.35 0.28
CA GLU A 22 2.07 14.52 -0.04
C GLU A 22 2.00 13.22 0.77
N LEU A 23 1.82 12.14 0.05
CA LEU A 23 1.68 10.82 0.61
C LEU A 23 2.31 9.82 -0.35
N SER A 24 3.25 9.03 0.15
CA SER A 24 3.78 7.90 -0.61
C SER A 24 2.87 6.69 -0.35
N ILE A 25 2.55 5.95 -1.39
CA ILE A 25 1.64 4.81 -1.29
C ILE A 25 2.39 3.54 -1.68
N TRP A 26 2.22 2.50 -0.88
CA TRP A 26 2.66 1.14 -1.21
C TRP A 26 1.44 0.23 -1.21
N CYS A 27 1.43 -0.77 -2.07
CA CYS A 27 0.31 -1.70 -2.15
C CYS A 27 0.77 -3.10 -2.52
N GLY A 28 -0.05 -4.10 -2.19
CA GLY A 28 0.21 -5.48 -2.58
C GLY A 28 -0.11 -5.72 -4.06
N ALA A 29 0.38 -6.83 -4.58
CA ALA A 29 0.15 -7.25 -5.96
C ALA A 29 -1.34 -7.52 -6.26
N ASP A 30 -2.12 -7.77 -5.24
CA ASP A 30 -3.55 -8.05 -5.36
C ASP A 30 -4.44 -6.80 -5.24
N ALA A 31 -3.87 -5.65 -4.91
CA ALA A 31 -4.62 -4.39 -4.84
C ALA A 31 -4.81 -3.76 -6.22
N ILE A 32 -3.90 -4.01 -7.14
CA ILE A 32 -3.93 -3.48 -8.50
C ILE A 32 -3.14 -4.42 -9.41
N SER A 33 -3.58 -4.58 -10.65
CA SER A 33 -2.83 -5.36 -11.62
C SER A 33 -1.57 -4.62 -12.07
N GLU A 34 -0.60 -5.37 -12.59
CA GLU A 34 0.65 -4.78 -13.07
C GLU A 34 0.40 -3.79 -14.21
N SER A 35 -0.47 -4.12 -15.14
CA SER A 35 -0.80 -3.24 -16.26
C SER A 35 -1.51 -1.97 -15.82
N GLU A 36 -2.41 -2.06 -14.86
CA GLU A 36 -3.08 -0.88 -14.30
C GLU A 36 -2.08 -0.01 -13.53
N TYR A 37 -1.17 -0.63 -12.80
CA TYR A 37 -0.14 0.07 -12.06
C TYR A 37 0.78 0.85 -13.00
N GLU A 38 1.21 0.25 -14.11
CA GLU A 38 2.05 0.90 -15.11
C GLU A 38 1.36 2.08 -15.79
N ALA A 39 0.03 2.05 -15.86
CA ALA A 39 -0.76 3.11 -16.47
C ALA A 39 -1.05 4.27 -15.51
N LEU A 40 -0.76 4.13 -14.23
CA LEU A 40 -1.04 5.18 -13.25
C LEU A 40 -0.14 6.39 -13.43
N GLU A 41 -0.75 7.57 -13.34
CA GLU A 41 -0.06 8.85 -13.29
C GLU A 41 -0.48 9.55 -12.01
N GLY A 42 0.41 10.35 -11.43
CA GLY A 42 0.07 11.14 -10.24
C GLY A 42 0.89 10.75 -9.02
N PRO A 43 0.28 10.35 -7.90
CA PRO A 43 1.02 10.15 -6.66
C PRO A 43 2.07 9.04 -6.75
N ALA A 44 3.09 9.12 -5.90
CA ALA A 44 4.15 8.11 -5.84
C ALA A 44 3.57 6.81 -5.29
N ILE A 45 3.46 5.81 -6.13
CA ILE A 45 2.92 4.50 -5.77
C ILE A 45 3.96 3.42 -6.07
N SER A 46 4.18 2.54 -5.09
CA SER A 46 5.04 1.37 -5.24
C SER A 46 4.20 0.12 -5.01
N ARG A 47 4.35 -0.85 -5.88
CA ARG A 47 3.61 -2.11 -5.82
C ARG A 47 4.56 -3.24 -5.47
N PHE A 48 4.24 -4.00 -4.41
CA PHE A 48 4.96 -5.23 -4.10
C PHE A 48 4.70 -6.28 -5.17
N LEU A 49 5.62 -7.20 -5.33
CA LEU A 49 5.47 -8.32 -6.29
C LEU A 49 4.67 -9.48 -5.72
N TYR A 50 4.20 -9.35 -4.49
CA TYR A 50 3.42 -10.38 -3.80
C TYR A 50 2.16 -9.81 -3.18
N SER A 51 1.18 -10.69 -2.97
CA SER A 51 -0.11 -10.33 -2.38
C SER A 51 0.02 -10.05 -0.89
N LEU A 52 -0.81 -9.15 -0.39
CA LEU A 52 -0.88 -8.82 1.04
C LEU A 52 -2.22 -9.23 1.65
N ALA A 53 -3.29 -9.22 0.87
CA ALA A 53 -4.60 -9.65 1.37
C ALA A 53 -4.59 -11.16 1.66
N ASN A 54 -5.23 -11.54 2.76
CA ASN A 54 -5.32 -12.94 3.18
C ASN A 54 -3.98 -13.60 3.56
N GLU A 55 -2.91 -12.82 3.63
CA GLU A 55 -1.62 -13.32 4.08
C GLU A 55 -1.48 -13.17 5.60
N GLY A 56 -0.58 -13.95 6.18
CA GLY A 56 -0.35 -13.91 7.61
C GLY A 56 0.43 -12.68 8.07
N PRO A 57 0.51 -12.48 9.40
CA PRO A 57 1.21 -11.33 9.98
C PRO A 57 2.68 -11.21 9.58
N ALA A 58 3.33 -12.33 9.31
CA ALA A 58 4.76 -12.32 8.92
C ALA A 58 4.98 -11.64 7.57
N VAL A 59 4.09 -11.86 6.61
CA VAL A 59 4.18 -11.22 5.29
C VAL A 59 3.98 -9.72 5.41
N LEU A 60 2.97 -9.31 6.17
CA LEU A 60 2.69 -7.90 6.41
C LEU A 60 3.85 -7.21 7.14
N ALA A 61 4.41 -7.86 8.16
CA ALA A 61 5.56 -7.32 8.89
C ALA A 61 6.77 -7.13 7.97
N GLY A 62 7.00 -8.08 7.06
CA GLY A 62 8.07 -7.97 6.07
C GLY A 62 7.86 -6.79 5.11
N ALA A 63 6.62 -6.59 4.68
CA ALA A 63 6.27 -5.45 3.81
C ALA A 63 6.51 -4.12 4.53
N ILE A 64 6.09 -4.01 5.79
CA ILE A 64 6.31 -2.82 6.61
C ILE A 64 7.82 -2.56 6.77
N GLY A 65 8.60 -3.61 7.02
CA GLY A 65 10.06 -3.50 7.14
C GLY A 65 10.70 -2.94 5.87
N THR A 66 10.25 -3.39 4.70
CA THR A 66 10.72 -2.88 3.42
C THR A 66 10.40 -1.39 3.27
N ILE A 67 9.17 -0.99 3.64
CA ILE A 67 8.76 0.42 3.59
C ILE A 67 9.65 1.26 4.50
N GLU A 68 9.93 0.79 5.71
CA GLU A 68 10.76 1.51 6.66
C GLU A 68 12.19 1.72 6.16
N GLU A 69 12.72 0.77 5.39
CA GLU A 69 14.04 0.89 4.76
C GLU A 69 14.07 2.01 3.71
N HIS A 70 12.99 2.19 2.97
CA HIS A 70 12.88 3.23 1.95
C HIS A 70 12.43 4.58 2.49
N HIS A 71 11.77 4.58 3.62
CA HIS A 71 11.20 5.79 4.24
C HIS A 71 11.56 5.88 5.72
N PRO A 72 12.87 5.94 6.07
CA PRO A 72 13.28 5.92 7.47
C PRO A 72 12.73 7.11 8.25
N GLY A 73 12.19 6.83 9.42
CA GLY A 73 11.65 7.86 10.31
C GLY A 73 10.27 8.40 9.92
N GLU A 74 9.68 7.94 8.83
CA GLU A 74 8.34 8.37 8.44
C GLU A 74 7.26 7.52 9.10
N THR A 75 6.12 8.14 9.37
CA THR A 75 4.95 7.42 9.86
C THR A 75 4.38 6.56 8.73
N VAL A 76 4.14 5.30 9.02
CA VAL A 76 3.52 4.36 8.08
C VAL A 76 2.12 4.03 8.58
N TRP A 77 1.13 4.31 7.74
CA TRP A 77 -0.26 3.95 8.00
C TRP A 77 -0.58 2.67 7.23
N VAL A 78 -1.21 1.73 7.89
CA VAL A 78 -1.56 0.44 7.29
C VAL A 78 -3.07 0.32 7.23
N GLU A 79 -3.59 -0.04 6.07
CA GLU A 79 -5.01 -0.28 5.92
C GLU A 79 -5.46 -1.40 6.87
N HIS A 80 -6.50 -1.13 7.64
CA HIS A 80 -7.12 -2.15 8.47
C HIS A 80 -8.20 -2.86 7.66
N VAL A 81 -8.00 -4.15 7.43
CA VAL A 81 -8.99 -4.98 6.74
C VAL A 81 -9.74 -5.80 7.78
N PRO A 82 -11.02 -5.49 8.02
CA PRO A 82 -11.80 -6.23 9.01
C PRO A 82 -11.91 -7.69 8.61
N ARG A 83 -11.74 -8.57 9.58
CA ARG A 83 -12.00 -9.99 9.38
C ARG A 83 -13.47 -10.26 9.66
N GLU A 84 -14.07 -11.08 8.83
CA GLU A 84 -15.42 -11.53 9.11
C GLU A 84 -15.40 -12.48 10.31
N PRO A 85 -16.44 -12.40 11.17
CA PRO A 85 -16.54 -13.24 12.35
C PRO A 85 -16.74 -14.72 11.99
#